data_f5d939ba7a85d1bc956e56edfb203b93
#
_entry.id   f5d939ba7a85d1bc956e56edfb203b93
#
_cell.length_a   1.000
_cell.length_b   1.000
_cell.length_c   1.000
_cell.angle_alpha   90.00
_cell.angle_beta   90.00
_cell.angle_gamma   90.00
#
_symmetry.space_group_name_H-M   'P 1'
#
loop_
_entity.id
_entity.type
_entity.pdbx_description
1 polymer ?
#
loop_
_entity_poly.entity_id
_entity_poly.type
_entity_poly.pdbx_seq_one_letter_code
_entity_poly.pdbx_strand_id
1 'polypeptide(L)'
;MIAPSMADRDGKIWMDGEMVDWREAKIHVLTHTLHYGCGVFEGVRAYNTVNGTAVFRLQEHTERLFNSAKILRIQIPFSKEQVSQAQRAVVRANNLESCYIRPLVWIGSQKLGVSPKGNQIHVMVAAWAWGAYLGEEGMKRGIRVKTSSYSRHHVNITMTQAKSVGNYSNSILANMEALDDGYDEALLLDSSGFVSEGAGENIFVVKEIGRAHV
;
A
#
# COMPACT_ATOMS: atom_id res chain seq x y z
N MET A 1 -17.61 -2.30 18.47
CA MET A 1 -17.41 -3.72 18.05
C MET A 1 -16.06 -3.81 17.35
N ILE A 2 -15.26 -4.85 17.63
CA ILE A 2 -14.01 -5.11 16.92
C ILE A 2 -14.36 -5.66 15.51
N ALA A 3 -13.76 -5.10 14.46
CA ALA A 3 -13.95 -5.58 13.09
C ALA A 3 -13.45 -7.03 12.92
N PRO A 4 -14.03 -7.81 11.98
CA PRO A 4 -13.51 -9.15 11.67
C PRO A 4 -12.03 -9.10 11.29
N SER A 5 -11.26 -10.07 11.77
CA SER A 5 -9.82 -10.11 11.51
C SER A 5 -9.52 -10.37 10.03
N MET A 6 -8.62 -9.58 9.44
CA MET A 6 -8.08 -9.86 8.12
C MET A 6 -7.25 -11.15 8.08
N ALA A 7 -6.77 -11.65 9.21
CA ALA A 7 -6.03 -12.91 9.30
C ALA A 7 -6.96 -14.14 9.24
N ASP A 8 -8.26 -13.98 9.49
CA ASP A 8 -9.23 -15.07 9.48
C ASP A 8 -10.04 -15.07 8.18
N ARG A 9 -9.41 -15.53 7.10
CA ARG A 9 -10.01 -15.70 5.77
C ARG A 9 -9.60 -17.03 5.17
N ASP A 10 -10.42 -17.52 4.28
CA ASP A 10 -10.05 -18.62 3.39
C ASP A 10 -9.24 -18.09 2.21
N GLY A 11 -8.39 -18.92 1.63
CA GLY A 11 -7.60 -18.61 0.46
C GLY A 11 -6.11 -18.82 0.63
N LYS A 12 -5.35 -18.29 -0.30
CA LYS A 12 -3.89 -18.44 -0.38
C LYS A 12 -3.19 -17.07 -0.40
N ILE A 13 -2.02 -17.04 0.20
CA ILE A 13 -1.04 -15.95 0.11
C ILE A 13 0.25 -16.52 -0.49
N TRP A 14 0.86 -15.82 -1.44
CA TRP A 14 2.21 -16.15 -1.85
C TRP A 14 3.20 -15.55 -0.85
N MET A 15 4.09 -16.35 -0.30
CA MET A 15 5.06 -15.93 0.72
C MET A 15 6.40 -16.62 0.44
N ASP A 16 7.46 -15.84 0.22
CA ASP A 16 8.84 -16.28 0.04
C ASP A 16 9.03 -17.40 -1.01
N GLY A 17 8.24 -17.39 -2.07
CA GLY A 17 8.35 -18.36 -3.17
C GLY A 17 7.23 -19.38 -3.21
N GLU A 18 6.43 -19.51 -2.17
CA GLU A 18 5.43 -20.55 -2.01
C GLU A 18 4.02 -20.01 -1.80
N MET A 19 2.98 -20.79 -2.17
CA MET A 19 1.60 -20.54 -1.83
C MET A 19 1.27 -21.19 -0.49
N VAL A 20 1.02 -20.36 0.52
CA VAL A 20 0.64 -20.82 1.85
C VAL A 20 -0.85 -20.58 2.10
N ASP A 21 -1.45 -21.30 3.02
CA ASP A 21 -2.82 -21.04 3.48
C ASP A 21 -2.87 -19.67 4.14
N TRP A 22 -3.99 -18.94 3.94
CA TRP A 22 -4.14 -17.57 4.42
C TRP A 22 -3.86 -17.45 5.92
N ARG A 23 -4.40 -18.37 6.72
CA ARG A 23 -4.24 -18.37 8.19
C ARG A 23 -2.84 -18.76 8.67
N GLU A 24 -2.02 -19.36 7.78
CA GLU A 24 -0.64 -19.75 8.10
C GLU A 24 0.41 -18.71 7.68
N ALA A 25 -0.01 -17.64 6.97
CA ALA A 25 0.86 -16.51 6.65
C ALA A 25 1.17 -15.67 7.90
N LYS A 26 2.05 -16.16 8.75
CA LYS A 26 2.41 -15.60 10.05
C LYS A 26 3.86 -15.15 10.09
N ILE A 27 4.15 -14.14 10.89
CA ILE A 27 5.52 -13.66 11.14
C ILE A 27 5.76 -13.59 12.65
N HIS A 28 7.03 -13.64 13.03
CA HIS A 28 7.40 -13.54 14.45
C HIS A 28 7.26 -12.10 14.97
N VAL A 29 6.85 -11.92 16.23
CA VAL A 29 6.66 -10.60 16.85
C VAL A 29 7.93 -9.75 16.89
N LEU A 30 9.13 -10.37 16.86
CA LEU A 30 10.42 -9.67 16.78
C LEU A 30 10.87 -9.38 15.34
N THR A 31 9.97 -9.45 14.35
CA THR A 31 10.26 -9.05 12.97
C THR A 31 10.68 -7.57 12.94
N HIS A 32 11.88 -7.29 12.42
CA HIS A 32 12.51 -5.97 12.43
C HIS A 32 11.60 -4.86 11.91
N THR A 33 10.90 -5.10 10.80
CA THR A 33 9.99 -4.12 10.20
C THR A 33 8.86 -3.71 11.16
N LEU A 34 8.36 -4.61 12.02
CA LEU A 34 7.32 -4.27 13.01
C LEU A 34 7.81 -3.26 14.05
N HIS A 35 9.10 -3.25 14.36
CA HIS A 35 9.68 -2.36 15.37
C HIS A 35 10.21 -1.05 14.79
N TYR A 36 10.69 -1.06 13.53
CA TYR A 36 11.41 0.08 12.96
C TYR A 36 10.77 0.64 11.68
N GLY A 37 9.67 0.07 11.21
CA GLY A 37 8.93 0.58 10.04
C GLY A 37 9.66 0.48 8.71
N CYS A 38 10.85 -0.15 8.65
CA CYS A 38 11.63 -0.28 7.43
C CYS A 38 11.12 -1.47 6.60
N GLY A 39 10.28 -1.18 5.63
CA GLY A 39 9.68 -2.10 4.67
C GLY A 39 8.99 -1.32 3.57
N VAL A 40 8.61 -1.97 2.47
CA VAL A 40 7.94 -1.33 1.34
C VAL A 40 6.77 -2.18 0.86
N PHE A 41 5.76 -1.54 0.30
CA PHE A 41 4.60 -2.25 -0.21
C PHE A 41 4.00 -1.58 -1.44
N GLU A 42 3.08 -2.27 -2.10
CA GLU A 42 2.25 -1.72 -3.16
C GLU A 42 0.78 -1.96 -2.93
N GLY A 43 -0.03 -1.18 -3.61
CA GLY A 43 -1.46 -1.37 -3.74
C GLY A 43 -1.81 -1.44 -5.22
N VAL A 44 -2.16 -2.63 -5.68
CA VAL A 44 -2.45 -2.92 -7.09
C VAL A 44 -3.89 -3.39 -7.20
N ARG A 45 -4.57 -3.06 -8.29
CA ARG A 45 -5.94 -3.51 -8.50
C ARG A 45 -6.05 -4.39 -9.73
N ALA A 46 -6.85 -5.43 -9.60
CA ALA A 46 -7.35 -6.21 -10.72
C ALA A 46 -8.84 -5.91 -10.93
N TYR A 47 -9.25 -5.93 -12.20
CA TYR A 47 -10.63 -5.64 -12.62
C TYR A 47 -11.14 -6.76 -13.51
N ASN A 48 -12.40 -7.11 -13.35
CA ASN A 48 -13.09 -7.97 -14.30
C ASN A 48 -13.31 -7.19 -15.60
N THR A 49 -12.89 -7.76 -16.72
CA THR A 49 -13.01 -7.16 -18.05
C THR A 49 -13.67 -8.15 -19.00
N VAL A 50 -14.02 -7.69 -20.19
CA VAL A 50 -14.59 -8.57 -21.26
C VAL A 50 -13.64 -9.70 -21.67
N ASN A 51 -12.34 -9.58 -21.37
CA ASN A 51 -11.32 -10.58 -21.65
C ASN A 51 -10.86 -11.36 -20.41
N GLY A 52 -11.63 -11.29 -19.31
CA GLY A 52 -11.29 -11.87 -18.00
C GLY A 52 -10.60 -10.86 -17.07
N THR A 53 -10.05 -11.36 -15.97
CA THR A 53 -9.41 -10.54 -14.95
C THR A 53 -8.11 -9.93 -15.44
N ALA A 54 -8.02 -8.61 -15.42
CA ALA A 54 -6.82 -7.84 -15.79
C ALA A 54 -6.25 -7.08 -14.61
N VAL A 55 -4.95 -7.23 -14.36
CA VAL A 55 -4.22 -6.44 -13.35
C VAL A 55 -3.78 -5.13 -13.96
N PHE A 56 -4.29 -4.01 -13.42
CA PHE A 56 -4.00 -2.68 -13.95
C PHE A 56 -2.57 -2.25 -13.64
N ARG A 57 -1.80 -1.87 -14.67
CA ARG A 57 -0.43 -1.31 -14.55
C ARG A 57 0.51 -2.18 -13.70
N LEU A 58 0.38 -3.50 -13.78
CA LEU A 58 1.15 -4.45 -12.98
C LEU A 58 2.66 -4.23 -13.05
N GLN A 59 3.16 -3.96 -14.26
CA GLN A 59 4.60 -3.78 -14.47
C GLN A 59 5.11 -2.52 -13.77
N GLU A 60 4.41 -1.41 -13.90
CA GLU A 60 4.78 -0.13 -13.28
C GLU A 60 4.67 -0.18 -11.75
N HIS A 61 3.67 -0.87 -11.23
CA HIS A 61 3.56 -1.11 -9.78
C HIS A 61 4.71 -1.98 -9.27
N THR A 62 5.08 -3.04 -10.00
CA THR A 62 6.23 -3.86 -9.64
C THR A 62 7.53 -3.06 -9.70
N GLU A 63 7.72 -2.25 -10.75
CA GLU A 63 8.85 -1.32 -10.84
C GLU A 63 8.93 -0.39 -9.62
N ARG A 64 7.80 0.22 -9.21
CA ARG A 64 7.76 1.13 -8.07
C ARG A 64 8.05 0.43 -6.76
N LEU A 65 7.61 -0.82 -6.57
CA LEU A 65 7.98 -1.65 -5.41
C LEU A 65 9.50 -1.81 -5.30
N PHE A 66 10.15 -2.17 -6.40
CA PHE A 66 11.60 -2.35 -6.44
C PHE A 66 12.36 -1.03 -6.27
N ASN A 67 11.86 0.06 -6.85
CA ASN A 67 12.43 1.40 -6.67
C ASN A 67 12.30 1.86 -5.21
N SER A 68 11.16 1.63 -4.58
CA SER A 68 10.96 1.90 -3.15
C SER A 68 11.92 1.10 -2.27
N ALA A 69 12.10 -0.19 -2.56
CA ALA A 69 13.05 -1.05 -1.87
C ALA A 69 14.51 -0.56 -2.05
N LYS A 70 14.88 -0.18 -3.27
CA LYS A 70 16.21 0.37 -3.58
C LYS A 70 16.50 1.65 -2.80
N ILE A 71 15.53 2.56 -2.70
CA ILE A 71 15.65 3.81 -1.91
C ILE A 71 15.93 3.49 -0.44
N LEU A 72 15.26 2.48 0.13
CA LEU A 72 15.48 2.03 1.51
C LEU A 72 16.63 1.04 1.65
N ARG A 73 17.40 0.81 0.59
CA ARG A 73 18.54 -0.12 0.55
C ARG A 73 18.15 -1.57 0.92
N ILE A 74 16.92 -1.96 0.60
CA ILE A 74 16.41 -3.33 0.75
C ILE A 74 16.64 -4.06 -0.58
N GLN A 75 17.35 -5.18 -0.54
CA GLN A 75 17.56 -6.03 -1.70
C GLN A 75 16.51 -7.14 -1.72
N ILE A 76 15.54 -7.05 -2.63
CA ILE A 76 14.50 -8.06 -2.81
C ILE A 76 15.13 -9.34 -3.35
N PRO A 77 14.91 -10.54 -2.72
CA PRO A 77 15.56 -11.79 -3.13
C PRO A 77 14.88 -12.48 -4.34
N PHE A 78 13.94 -11.80 -4.98
CA PHE A 78 13.22 -12.28 -6.16
C PHE A 78 13.38 -11.30 -7.32
N SER A 79 13.26 -11.77 -8.55
CA SER A 79 13.23 -10.91 -9.73
C SER A 79 11.87 -10.20 -9.85
N LYS A 80 11.84 -9.09 -10.59
CA LYS A 80 10.59 -8.38 -10.90
C LYS A 80 9.56 -9.28 -11.59
N GLU A 81 10.03 -10.16 -12.47
CA GLU A 81 9.17 -11.12 -13.15
C GLU A 81 8.55 -12.12 -12.18
N GLN A 82 9.33 -12.67 -11.24
CA GLN A 82 8.81 -13.58 -10.22
C GLN A 82 7.75 -12.92 -9.34
N VAL A 83 7.97 -11.65 -8.91
CA VAL A 83 6.99 -10.90 -8.12
C VAL A 83 5.74 -10.56 -8.95
N SER A 84 5.89 -10.24 -10.24
CA SER A 84 4.74 -10.03 -11.15
C SER A 84 3.94 -11.31 -11.35
N GLN A 85 4.61 -12.45 -11.50
CA GLN A 85 3.96 -13.77 -11.60
C GLN A 85 3.24 -14.14 -10.30
N ALA A 86 3.85 -13.88 -9.14
CA ALA A 86 3.23 -14.09 -7.83
C ALA A 86 1.92 -13.29 -7.68
N GLN A 87 1.91 -12.02 -8.11
CA GLN A 87 0.70 -11.19 -8.09
C GLN A 87 -0.44 -11.79 -8.95
N ARG A 88 -0.13 -12.28 -10.15
CA ARG A 88 -1.12 -12.98 -10.98
C ARG A 88 -1.55 -14.32 -10.38
N ALA A 89 -0.60 -15.04 -9.78
CA ALA A 89 -0.85 -16.36 -9.21
C ALA A 89 -1.80 -16.30 -8.00
N VAL A 90 -1.65 -15.33 -7.09
CA VAL A 90 -2.57 -15.19 -5.95
C VAL A 90 -3.99 -14.81 -6.37
N VAL A 91 -4.15 -14.00 -7.43
CA VAL A 91 -5.48 -13.66 -7.98
C VAL A 91 -6.17 -14.93 -8.48
N ARG A 92 -5.45 -15.75 -9.26
CA ARG A 92 -5.98 -17.04 -9.77
C ARG A 92 -6.26 -18.04 -8.65
N ALA A 93 -5.32 -18.21 -7.71
CA ALA A 93 -5.45 -19.17 -6.60
C ALA A 93 -6.65 -18.87 -5.68
N ASN A 94 -7.07 -17.60 -5.62
CA ASN A 94 -8.22 -17.16 -4.84
C ASN A 94 -9.50 -16.95 -5.69
N ASN A 95 -9.49 -17.31 -6.97
CA ASN A 95 -10.62 -17.17 -7.91
C ASN A 95 -11.24 -15.75 -7.91
N LEU A 96 -10.38 -14.71 -7.90
CA LEU A 96 -10.82 -13.32 -7.81
C LEU A 96 -10.97 -12.70 -9.19
N GLU A 97 -12.15 -12.14 -9.48
CA GLU A 97 -12.44 -11.42 -10.72
C GLU A 97 -12.05 -9.94 -10.62
N SER A 98 -12.38 -9.30 -9.50
CA SER A 98 -11.95 -7.95 -9.16
C SER A 98 -11.44 -7.92 -7.74
N CYS A 99 -10.24 -7.38 -7.53
CA CYS A 99 -9.61 -7.45 -6.22
C CYS A 99 -8.55 -6.36 -6.01
N TYR A 100 -8.17 -6.23 -4.76
CA TYR A 100 -6.98 -5.53 -4.33
C TYR A 100 -5.84 -6.52 -4.14
N ILE A 101 -4.64 -6.17 -4.57
CA ILE A 101 -3.42 -6.97 -4.46
C ILE A 101 -2.42 -6.17 -3.61
N ARG A 102 -1.86 -6.81 -2.59
CA ARG A 102 -0.90 -6.22 -1.66
C ARG A 102 0.43 -6.98 -1.70
N PRO A 103 1.39 -6.58 -2.53
CA PRO A 103 2.78 -6.97 -2.33
C PRO A 103 3.36 -6.23 -1.12
N LEU A 104 4.13 -6.92 -0.29
CA LEU A 104 4.85 -6.37 0.85
C LEU A 104 6.24 -6.99 0.92
N VAL A 105 7.24 -6.15 1.16
CA VAL A 105 8.63 -6.55 1.41
C VAL A 105 9.02 -6.08 2.80
N TRP A 106 9.54 -6.98 3.63
CA TRP A 106 9.92 -6.64 4.99
C TRP A 106 11.25 -7.27 5.42
N ILE A 107 11.81 -6.74 6.48
CA ILE A 107 13.05 -7.21 7.10
C ILE A 107 12.69 -8.16 8.24
N GLY A 108 13.26 -9.36 8.22
CA GLY A 108 12.96 -10.47 9.11
C GLY A 108 13.41 -10.29 10.56
N SER A 109 13.49 -11.39 11.31
CA SER A 109 13.58 -11.41 12.78
C SER A 109 14.90 -11.95 13.33
N GLN A 110 15.98 -12.04 12.51
CA GLN A 110 17.24 -12.64 12.95
C GLN A 110 17.92 -11.82 14.05
N LYS A 111 17.79 -10.49 13.99
CA LYS A 111 18.24 -9.59 15.06
C LYS A 111 17.47 -8.28 15.08
N LEU A 112 17.39 -7.65 16.25
CA LEU A 112 16.89 -6.28 16.45
C LEU A 112 18.06 -5.28 16.51
N GLY A 113 17.73 -4.01 16.37
CA GLY A 113 18.65 -2.88 16.38
C GLY A 113 18.49 -2.04 15.11
N VAL A 114 18.95 -0.80 15.13
CA VAL A 114 18.79 0.15 14.02
C VAL A 114 19.42 -0.37 12.71
N SER A 115 20.53 -1.12 12.80
CA SER A 115 21.15 -1.72 11.62
C SER A 115 20.41 -3.01 11.22
N PRO A 116 19.82 -3.08 10.00
CA PRO A 116 19.15 -4.27 9.52
C PRO A 116 20.09 -5.34 8.96
N LYS A 117 21.41 -5.07 8.92
CA LYS A 117 22.39 -5.99 8.33
C LYS A 117 22.34 -7.38 8.98
N GLY A 118 22.29 -8.42 8.15
CA GLY A 118 22.23 -9.82 8.57
C GLY A 118 20.81 -10.33 8.85
N ASN A 119 19.78 -9.52 8.64
CA ASN A 119 18.40 -9.99 8.60
C ASN A 119 18.04 -10.46 7.19
N GLN A 120 17.23 -11.51 7.11
CA GLN A 120 16.64 -11.98 5.86
C GLN A 120 15.60 -10.98 5.37
N ILE A 121 15.50 -10.82 4.06
CA ILE A 121 14.42 -10.05 3.41
C ILE A 121 13.35 -11.03 2.95
N HIS A 122 12.13 -10.72 3.31
CA HIS A 122 10.95 -11.50 3.00
C HIS A 122 10.03 -10.76 2.05
N VAL A 123 9.26 -11.51 1.27
CA VAL A 123 8.28 -10.96 0.33
C VAL A 123 6.98 -11.76 0.42
N MET A 124 5.85 -11.06 0.53
CA MET A 124 4.56 -11.70 0.37
C MET A 124 3.70 -10.95 -0.65
N VAL A 125 2.74 -11.65 -1.22
CA VAL A 125 1.66 -11.10 -2.03
C VAL A 125 0.34 -11.70 -1.57
N ALA A 126 -0.57 -10.86 -1.11
CA ALA A 126 -1.95 -11.22 -0.79
C ALA A 126 -2.92 -10.55 -1.77
N ALA A 127 -4.07 -11.18 -2.02
CA ALA A 127 -5.16 -10.58 -2.80
C ALA A 127 -6.51 -10.90 -2.17
N TRP A 128 -7.42 -9.92 -2.17
CA TRP A 128 -8.78 -10.08 -1.63
C TRP A 128 -9.77 -9.15 -2.33
N ALA A 129 -11.03 -9.54 -2.33
CA ALA A 129 -12.10 -8.67 -2.80
C ALA A 129 -12.17 -7.42 -1.90
N TRP A 130 -12.01 -6.24 -2.49
CA TRP A 130 -12.12 -4.97 -1.81
C TRP A 130 -12.79 -3.95 -2.71
N GLY A 131 -13.90 -3.38 -2.24
CA GLY A 131 -14.68 -2.37 -2.95
C GLY A 131 -13.96 -1.04 -3.13
N ALA A 132 -14.68 0.02 -3.45
CA ALA A 132 -14.15 1.37 -3.49
C ALA A 132 -13.68 1.78 -2.08
N TYR A 133 -12.49 2.38 -1.98
CA TYR A 133 -11.87 2.77 -0.69
C TYR A 133 -12.78 3.69 0.12
N LEU A 134 -13.39 4.69 -0.52
CA LEU A 134 -14.32 5.64 0.11
C LEU A 134 -15.81 5.22 0.00
N GLY A 135 -16.06 3.97 -0.40
CA GLY A 135 -17.39 3.43 -0.57
C GLY A 135 -18.11 3.92 -1.83
N GLU A 136 -19.21 3.23 -2.20
CA GLU A 136 -19.99 3.59 -3.40
C GLU A 136 -20.69 4.94 -3.25
N GLU A 137 -21.12 5.29 -2.05
CA GLU A 137 -21.77 6.56 -1.75
C GLU A 137 -20.81 7.74 -1.94
N GLY A 138 -19.56 7.61 -1.45
CA GLY A 138 -18.50 8.61 -1.67
C GLY A 138 -18.19 8.81 -3.15
N MET A 139 -18.23 7.73 -3.96
CA MET A 139 -18.05 7.83 -5.41
C MET A 139 -19.15 8.61 -6.11
N LYS A 140 -20.39 8.58 -5.61
CA LYS A 140 -21.54 9.24 -6.22
C LYS A 140 -21.66 10.70 -5.82
N ARG A 141 -21.57 11.02 -4.54
CA ARG A 141 -21.80 12.35 -3.99
C ARG A 141 -20.54 13.16 -3.70
N GLY A 142 -19.37 12.54 -3.83
CA GLY A 142 -18.12 13.11 -3.32
C GLY A 142 -17.97 12.92 -1.81
N ILE A 143 -16.87 13.42 -1.27
CA ILE A 143 -16.50 13.32 0.14
C ILE A 143 -16.17 14.70 0.71
N ARG A 144 -16.23 14.81 2.04
CA ARG A 144 -15.77 16.01 2.75
C ARG A 144 -14.32 15.81 3.18
N VAL A 145 -13.47 16.74 2.80
CA VAL A 145 -12.03 16.68 3.07
C VAL A 145 -11.64 17.81 4.01
N LYS A 146 -10.83 17.50 5.03
CA LYS A 146 -10.22 18.46 5.95
C LYS A 146 -8.75 18.63 5.64
N THR A 147 -8.25 19.86 5.57
CA THR A 147 -6.80 20.09 5.61
C THR A 147 -6.31 19.74 7.03
N SER A 148 -5.40 18.76 7.11
CA SER A 148 -4.84 18.28 8.36
C SER A 148 -3.89 19.29 8.99
N SER A 149 -3.79 19.31 10.31
CA SER A 149 -2.74 20.00 11.06
C SER A 149 -1.36 19.36 10.89
N TYR A 150 -1.31 18.08 10.46
CA TYR A 150 -0.09 17.36 10.13
C TYR A 150 0.33 17.67 8.69
N SER A 151 1.59 18.05 8.49
CA SER A 151 2.18 18.18 7.15
C SER A 151 2.83 16.86 6.71
N ARG A 152 2.97 16.66 5.39
CA ARG A 152 3.85 15.62 4.88
C ARG A 152 5.29 15.89 5.32
N HIS A 153 5.97 14.84 5.70
CA HIS A 153 7.38 14.93 6.11
C HIS A 153 8.25 15.43 4.96
N HIS A 154 9.25 16.22 5.31
CA HIS A 154 10.22 16.73 4.36
C HIS A 154 11.02 15.59 3.73
N VAL A 155 11.37 15.74 2.44
CA VAL A 155 12.05 14.71 1.62
C VAL A 155 13.38 14.21 2.20
N ASN A 156 14.02 14.99 3.09
CA ASN A 156 15.25 14.61 3.78
C ASN A 156 15.03 14.14 5.24
N ILE A 157 13.78 13.95 5.66
CA ILE A 157 13.44 13.31 6.96
C ILE A 157 13.15 11.83 6.74
N THR A 158 12.24 11.53 5.80
CA THR A 158 12.00 10.18 5.30
C THR A 158 11.94 10.21 3.78
N MET A 159 12.20 9.09 3.15
CA MET A 159 12.24 8.99 1.68
C MET A 159 10.82 8.98 1.11
N THR A 160 10.29 10.16 0.77
CA THR A 160 8.90 10.36 0.31
C THR A 160 8.57 9.65 -0.99
N GLN A 161 9.56 9.45 -1.87
CA GLN A 161 9.39 8.69 -3.12
C GLN A 161 9.28 7.17 -2.91
N ALA A 162 9.65 6.67 -1.71
CA ALA A 162 9.48 5.27 -1.38
C ALA A 162 8.09 5.04 -0.76
N LYS A 163 7.34 4.07 -1.30
CA LYS A 163 6.11 3.60 -0.66
C LYS A 163 6.47 2.73 0.55
N SER A 164 6.98 3.42 1.59
CA SER A 164 7.51 2.83 2.81
C SER A 164 6.43 2.61 3.86
N VAL A 165 6.50 1.49 4.56
CA VAL A 165 5.61 1.15 5.68
C VAL A 165 5.64 2.26 6.75
N GLY A 166 6.83 2.73 7.15
CA GLY A 166 7.00 3.72 8.21
C GLY A 166 6.39 5.09 7.89
N ASN A 167 6.32 5.47 6.62
CA ASN A 167 5.75 6.76 6.21
C ASN A 167 4.24 6.85 6.51
N TYR A 168 3.55 5.71 6.64
CA TYR A 168 2.11 5.66 6.85
C TYR A 168 1.67 6.05 8.27
N SER A 169 2.56 6.15 9.25
CA SER A 169 2.20 6.72 10.55
C SER A 169 1.73 8.18 10.42
N ASN A 170 2.35 8.97 9.56
CA ASN A 170 1.90 10.33 9.23
C ASN A 170 0.50 10.33 8.56
N SER A 171 0.27 9.43 7.62
CA SER A 171 -1.04 9.26 6.97
C SER A 171 -2.15 8.87 7.97
N ILE A 172 -1.83 7.94 8.89
CA ILE A 172 -2.78 7.46 9.91
C ILE A 172 -3.18 8.62 10.83
N LEU A 173 -2.23 9.40 11.34
CA LEU A 173 -2.51 10.53 12.23
C LEU A 173 -3.38 11.59 11.55
N ALA A 174 -3.07 11.93 10.31
CA ALA A 174 -3.86 12.90 9.55
C ALA A 174 -5.30 12.39 9.26
N ASN A 175 -5.45 11.11 8.90
CA ASN A 175 -6.75 10.51 8.67
C ASN A 175 -7.58 10.44 9.96
N MET A 176 -6.99 10.02 11.09
CA MET A 176 -7.67 10.00 12.38
C MET A 176 -8.16 11.40 12.78
N GLU A 177 -7.33 12.43 12.63
CA GLU A 177 -7.71 13.80 12.90
C GLU A 177 -8.94 14.24 12.06
N ALA A 178 -8.95 13.91 10.78
CA ALA A 178 -10.07 14.24 9.90
C ALA A 178 -11.36 13.51 10.29
N LEU A 179 -11.26 12.23 10.63
CA LEU A 179 -12.40 11.41 11.07
C LEU A 179 -12.96 11.88 12.42
N ASP A 180 -12.10 12.23 13.39
CA ASP A 180 -12.50 12.75 14.69
C ASP A 180 -13.28 14.09 14.57
N ASP A 181 -12.93 14.91 13.56
CA ASP A 181 -13.62 16.14 13.23
C ASP A 181 -14.84 15.93 12.29
N GLY A 182 -15.21 14.68 12.01
CA GLY A 182 -16.39 14.31 11.21
C GLY A 182 -16.23 14.49 9.70
N TYR A 183 -15.00 14.53 9.19
CA TYR A 183 -14.71 14.52 7.75
C TYR A 183 -14.44 13.09 7.25
N ASP A 184 -14.43 12.92 5.95
CA ASP A 184 -14.28 11.59 5.33
C ASP A 184 -12.80 11.28 5.00
N GLU A 185 -11.97 12.31 4.76
CA GLU A 185 -10.55 12.17 4.43
C GLU A 185 -9.75 13.43 4.80
N ALA A 186 -8.43 13.27 4.93
CA ALA A 186 -7.50 14.36 5.19
C ALA A 186 -6.78 14.80 3.91
N LEU A 187 -6.59 16.11 3.76
CA LEU A 187 -5.69 16.72 2.80
C LEU A 187 -4.43 17.17 3.54
N LEU A 188 -3.27 16.70 3.11
CA LEU A 188 -1.98 17.09 3.69
C LEU A 188 -1.30 18.14 2.81
N LEU A 189 -0.69 19.09 3.49
CA LEU A 189 0.21 20.07 2.89
C LEU A 189 1.65 19.54 3.01
N ASP A 190 2.53 20.00 2.13
CA ASP A 190 3.97 19.78 2.29
C ASP A 190 4.57 20.75 3.36
N SER A 191 5.87 20.63 3.61
CA SER A 191 6.57 21.48 4.58
C SER A 191 6.65 22.97 4.18
N SER A 192 6.28 23.32 2.95
CA SER A 192 6.20 24.69 2.43
C SER A 192 4.77 25.23 2.38
N GLY A 193 3.77 24.43 2.79
CA GLY A 193 2.36 24.81 2.81
C GLY A 193 1.61 24.60 1.51
N PHE A 194 2.21 23.91 0.52
CA PHE A 194 1.51 23.55 -0.71
C PHE A 194 0.73 22.24 -0.56
N VAL A 195 -0.37 22.14 -1.30
CA VAL A 195 -1.17 20.90 -1.36
C VAL A 195 -0.30 19.76 -1.88
N SER A 196 -0.23 18.67 -1.13
CA SER A 196 0.56 17.49 -1.44
C SER A 196 -0.33 16.33 -1.94
N GLU A 197 -1.04 15.67 -1.04
CA GLU A 197 -1.87 14.49 -1.34
C GLU A 197 -2.90 14.25 -0.24
N GLY A 198 -3.83 13.30 -0.42
CA GLY A 198 -4.66 12.76 0.65
C GLY A 198 -3.87 11.89 1.62
N ALA A 199 -4.50 11.41 2.70
CA ALA A 199 -3.81 10.53 3.65
C ALA A 199 -3.41 9.20 3.00
N GLY A 200 -4.25 8.65 2.14
CA GLY A 200 -4.00 7.39 1.42
C GLY A 200 -4.16 7.47 -0.10
N GLU A 201 -4.49 8.63 -0.66
CA GLU A 201 -4.84 8.86 -2.07
C GLU A 201 -4.01 9.97 -2.71
N ASN A 202 -3.91 9.87 -4.05
CA ASN A 202 -3.49 10.99 -4.87
C ASN A 202 -4.58 12.05 -4.96
N ILE A 203 -4.20 13.30 -5.25
CA ILE A 203 -5.12 14.39 -5.55
C ILE A 203 -4.97 14.82 -7.01
N PHE A 204 -6.10 15.07 -7.67
CA PHE A 204 -6.17 15.64 -9.01
C PHE A 204 -7.07 16.85 -8.98
N VAL A 205 -6.63 17.97 -9.55
CA VAL A 205 -7.40 19.19 -9.65
C VAL A 205 -7.94 19.33 -11.07
N VAL A 206 -9.26 19.39 -11.20
CA VAL A 206 -9.91 19.66 -12.49
C VAL A 206 -10.27 21.14 -12.52
N LYS A 207 -9.64 21.89 -13.43
CA LYS A 207 -9.98 23.29 -13.71
C LYS A 207 -10.76 23.33 -15.02
N GLU A 208 -11.92 23.97 -15.01
CA GLU A 208 -12.76 24.26 -16.18
C GLU A 208 -12.76 23.21 -17.29
N ILE A 209 -13.69 22.28 -17.23
CA ILE A 209 -13.87 21.28 -18.28
C ILE A 209 -14.47 21.98 -19.51
N GLY A 210 -13.75 21.97 -20.64
CA GLY A 210 -14.26 22.34 -21.96
C GLY A 210 -13.96 23.77 -22.42
N ARG A 211 -13.04 24.52 -21.79
CA ARG A 211 -12.51 25.77 -22.32
C ARG A 211 -11.00 25.75 -22.36
N ALA A 212 -10.44 25.86 -23.59
CA ALA A 212 -9.05 26.26 -23.74
C ALA A 212 -8.93 27.73 -23.32
N HIS A 213 -8.10 28.03 -22.32
CA HIS A 213 -7.63 29.40 -22.12
C HIS A 213 -6.50 29.65 -23.11
N VAL A 214 -6.74 30.59 -24.03
CA VAL A 214 -5.74 31.15 -24.94
C VAL A 214 -4.94 32.19 -24.15
#